data_85573892c4f27c626944b97ec992defb
#
_entry.id   85573892c4f27c626944b97ec992defb
#
_cell.length_a   1.000
_cell.length_b   1.000
_cell.length_c   1.000
_cell.angle_alpha   90.00
_cell.angle_beta   90.00
_cell.angle_gamma   90.00
#
_symmetry.space_group_name_H-M   'P 1'
#
loop_
_entity.id
_entity.type
_entity.pdbx_description
1 polymer ?
#
loop_
_entity_poly.entity_id
_entity_poly.type
_entity_poly.pdbx_seq_one_letter_code
_entity_poly.pdbx_strand_id
1 'polypeptide(L)'
;MTQKDQQQLGKTLWNIADNLRGAMNADDFRDYMLSLLFLRYLSFNYEEAAKKELKKDYPDNTPKATMEKLKVKTPLEIWYKENKEDIADFETQMRRKVHYVIKPKHLWGNISELARTQNDDLLETLEKGLKFIENESFESSFRGLFSEINLNSEKLGKTPKDRNKKLCIIIQKIAEGISEFSADSDTLGDAYEYLIGEFAAGSGKKAGEFYTPQQISTILSEIVTLDSQEPKTGKKTKLDKVLDFACGSGSLLLNVRKRIKDNGGSIGKIYGQEKNITTYNLARMNMLLHGMKDTEFEIFHGDTLENHWPLLSEMNPSKKMEFDAIVANPPFSLRWEPNDTLAEDFRFKGYGLAPKSAADFAFLLHGLHFLGKEGTMAIILPHGVLFRSGAEERIRIKLLKDNYIDTVIGLPSNLFYSTGIPVCILVLKKCKKQDDVLFINASENYKPGKRQNTLREGENGEPNDIQKIIETYQSRPENIERYARRVSMEEIEKNGYNLNISRYVSTSEDEVQIDLTSVHKKLTAINESIRTNTDKHNEFLKDLGLDPI
;
A
#
# COMPACT_ATOMS: atom_id res chain seq x y z
N MET A 1 12.29 18.73 -1.42
CA MET A 1 13.20 17.58 -1.57
C MET A 1 12.86 16.86 -2.87
N THR A 2 13.83 16.34 -3.61
CA THR A 2 13.52 15.58 -4.82
C THR A 2 13.15 14.14 -4.46
N GLN A 3 12.40 13.45 -5.32
CA GLN A 3 12.06 12.03 -5.14
C GLN A 3 13.33 11.16 -4.98
N LYS A 4 14.44 11.60 -5.59
CA LYS A 4 15.74 10.95 -5.47
C LYS A 4 16.33 11.07 -4.06
N ASP A 5 16.15 12.22 -3.40
CA ASP A 5 16.65 12.45 -2.03
C ASP A 5 15.87 11.60 -1.02
N GLN A 6 14.56 11.47 -1.21
CA GLN A 6 13.66 10.63 -0.39
C GLN A 6 14.06 9.15 -0.49
N GLN A 7 14.29 8.66 -1.71
CA GLN A 7 14.80 7.30 -1.93
C GLN A 7 16.19 7.09 -1.32
N GLN A 8 17.06 8.11 -1.37
CA GLN A 8 18.38 8.02 -0.77
C GLN A 8 18.31 7.92 0.75
N LEU A 9 17.44 8.71 1.40
CA LEU A 9 17.18 8.61 2.83
C LEU A 9 16.66 7.21 3.22
N GLY A 10 15.66 6.71 2.49
CA GLY A 10 15.14 5.38 2.71
C GLY A 10 16.21 4.29 2.59
N LYS A 11 17.06 4.36 1.55
CA LYS A 11 18.20 3.44 1.39
C LYS A 11 19.21 3.53 2.52
N THR A 12 19.51 4.73 3.01
CA THR A 12 20.41 4.94 4.14
C THR A 12 19.86 4.29 5.40
N LEU A 13 18.59 4.51 5.69
CA LEU A 13 17.90 3.90 6.83
C LEU A 13 17.84 2.37 6.70
N TRP A 14 17.59 1.87 5.50
CA TRP A 14 17.60 0.42 5.24
C TRP A 14 18.99 -0.20 5.45
N ASN A 15 20.05 0.47 5.01
CA ASN A 15 21.42 0.00 5.26
C ASN A 15 21.74 -0.05 6.75
N ILE A 16 21.24 0.89 7.55
CA ILE A 16 21.35 0.85 9.00
C ILE A 16 20.62 -0.38 9.57
N ALA A 17 19.40 -0.61 9.11
CA ALA A 17 18.60 -1.78 9.47
C ALA A 17 19.33 -3.09 9.13
N ASP A 18 19.88 -3.18 7.94
CA ASP A 18 20.57 -4.37 7.45
C ASP A 18 21.85 -4.66 8.22
N ASN A 19 22.63 -3.64 8.56
CA ASN A 19 23.84 -3.77 9.40
C ASN A 19 23.54 -4.21 10.83
N LEU A 20 22.34 -4.00 11.34
CA LEU A 20 21.91 -4.38 12.68
C LEU A 20 21.23 -5.77 12.73
N ARG A 21 20.91 -6.37 11.58
CA ARG A 21 20.26 -7.70 11.47
C ARG A 21 21.04 -8.84 12.17
N GLY A 22 22.36 -8.78 12.22
CA GLY A 22 23.17 -9.78 12.91
C GLY A 22 22.91 -9.89 14.42
N ALA A 23 22.20 -8.93 15.00
CA ALA A 23 21.92 -8.85 16.42
C ALA A 23 20.46 -9.09 16.80
N MET A 24 19.53 -9.05 15.82
CA MET A 24 18.09 -9.13 16.03
C MET A 24 17.41 -9.61 14.73
N ASN A 25 16.25 -10.25 14.83
CA ASN A 25 15.51 -10.65 13.64
C ASN A 25 14.86 -9.41 12.97
N ALA A 26 14.56 -9.50 11.66
CA ALA A 26 14.11 -8.36 10.87
C ALA A 26 12.80 -7.72 11.38
N ASP A 27 11.83 -8.55 11.81
CA ASP A 27 10.53 -8.06 12.31
C ASP A 27 10.68 -7.30 13.63
N ASP A 28 11.49 -7.83 14.56
CA ASP A 28 11.73 -7.17 15.84
C ASP A 28 12.46 -5.84 15.65
N PHE A 29 13.44 -5.82 14.73
CA PHE A 29 14.20 -4.60 14.46
C PHE A 29 13.33 -3.52 13.79
N ARG A 30 12.40 -3.92 12.93
CA ARG A 30 11.43 -3.02 12.28
C ARG A 30 10.69 -2.16 13.31
N ASP A 31 10.13 -2.79 14.34
CA ASP A 31 9.28 -2.11 15.32
C ASP A 31 10.05 -1.05 16.12
N TYR A 32 11.30 -1.34 16.48
CA TYR A 32 12.16 -0.34 17.13
C TYR A 32 12.52 0.80 16.18
N MET A 33 12.93 0.49 14.94
CA MET A 33 13.34 1.49 13.97
C MET A 33 12.22 2.45 13.64
N LEU A 34 11.05 1.91 13.29
CA LEU A 34 9.89 2.70 12.90
C LEU A 34 9.39 3.57 14.06
N SER A 35 9.35 3.04 15.28
CA SER A 35 8.92 3.81 16.46
C SER A 35 9.93 4.90 16.85
N LEU A 36 11.23 4.67 16.70
CA LEU A 36 12.26 5.67 16.99
C LEU A 36 12.27 6.79 15.94
N LEU A 37 12.05 6.47 14.66
CA LEU A 37 11.86 7.47 13.60
C LEU A 37 10.61 8.31 13.86
N PHE A 38 9.53 7.67 14.30
CA PHE A 38 8.31 8.37 14.67
C PHE A 38 8.53 9.30 15.88
N LEU A 39 9.25 8.87 16.91
CA LEU A 39 9.62 9.73 18.03
C LEU A 39 10.45 10.94 17.58
N ARG A 40 11.37 10.75 16.63
CA ARG A 40 12.13 11.87 16.06
C ARG A 40 11.21 12.87 15.36
N TYR A 41 10.27 12.38 14.54
CA TYR A 41 9.28 13.24 13.89
C TYR A 41 8.43 14.00 14.91
N LEU A 42 7.89 13.31 15.92
CA LEU A 42 7.10 13.95 16.97
C LEU A 42 7.90 15.03 17.69
N SER A 43 9.17 14.75 18.00
CA SER A 43 10.06 15.71 18.68
C SER A 43 10.28 16.96 17.84
N PHE A 44 10.61 16.80 16.55
CA PHE A 44 10.81 17.92 15.65
C PHE A 44 9.54 18.77 15.50
N ASN A 45 8.41 18.12 15.24
CA ASN A 45 7.14 18.81 15.07
C ASN A 45 6.68 19.52 16.36
N TYR A 46 6.97 18.94 17.53
CA TYR A 46 6.70 19.55 18.82
C TYR A 46 7.54 20.81 19.05
N GLU A 47 8.84 20.76 18.77
CA GLU A 47 9.75 21.90 18.91
C GLU A 47 9.38 23.04 17.96
N GLU A 48 9.03 22.74 16.68
CA GLU A 48 8.56 23.73 15.72
C GLU A 48 7.22 24.37 16.14
N ALA A 49 6.32 23.59 16.71
CA ALA A 49 5.06 24.10 17.24
C ALA A 49 5.28 24.95 18.51
N ALA A 50 6.18 24.52 19.41
CA ALA A 50 6.57 25.28 20.58
C ALA A 50 7.19 26.64 20.23
N LYS A 51 8.06 26.66 19.21
CA LYS A 51 8.64 27.90 18.68
C LYS A 51 7.58 28.87 18.17
N LYS A 52 6.58 28.36 17.45
CA LYS A 52 5.45 29.16 16.96
C LYS A 52 4.54 29.65 18.08
N GLU A 53 4.37 28.85 19.14
CA GLU A 53 3.56 29.22 20.31
C GLU A 53 4.22 30.29 21.16
N LEU A 54 5.46 30.03 21.56
CA LEU A 54 6.21 30.89 22.46
C LEU A 54 6.77 32.16 21.78
N LYS A 55 6.90 32.14 20.44
CA LYS A 55 7.37 33.29 19.64
C LYS A 55 8.69 33.88 20.21
N LYS A 56 8.62 35.11 20.76
CA LYS A 56 9.77 35.83 21.30
C LYS A 56 10.35 35.22 22.58
N ASP A 57 9.50 34.44 23.30
CA ASP A 57 9.88 33.81 24.56
C ASP A 57 10.58 32.45 24.31
N TYR A 58 10.61 31.98 23.05
CA TYR A 58 11.37 30.80 22.67
C TYR A 58 12.86 31.13 22.55
N PRO A 59 13.77 30.49 23.33
CA PRO A 59 15.18 30.85 23.39
C PRO A 59 16.01 30.32 22.22
N ASP A 60 15.59 30.59 20.99
CA ASP A 60 16.13 30.03 19.74
C ASP A 60 17.61 30.41 19.50
N ASN A 61 18.00 31.59 19.96
CA ASN A 61 19.33 32.14 19.74
C ASN A 61 20.32 31.86 20.89
N THR A 62 20.02 30.86 21.73
CA THR A 62 20.92 30.54 22.85
C THR A 62 22.23 29.94 22.33
N PRO A 63 23.39 30.55 22.65
CA PRO A 63 24.69 30.02 22.22
C PRO A 63 24.93 28.60 22.75
N LYS A 64 25.54 27.74 21.92
CA LYS A 64 25.88 26.36 22.31
C LYS A 64 26.66 26.29 23.63
N ALA A 65 27.61 27.19 23.84
CA ALA A 65 28.36 27.28 25.09
C ALA A 65 27.48 27.54 26.31
N THR A 66 26.40 28.31 26.14
CA THR A 66 25.42 28.55 27.23
C THR A 66 24.60 27.29 27.48
N MET A 67 24.17 26.59 26.44
CA MET A 67 23.45 25.31 26.58
C MET A 67 24.32 24.25 27.29
N GLU A 68 25.58 24.14 26.96
CA GLU A 68 26.53 23.25 27.61
C GLU A 68 26.71 23.60 29.07
N LYS A 69 26.85 24.89 29.40
CA LYS A 69 26.94 25.37 30.79
C LYS A 69 25.70 25.05 31.61
N LEU A 70 24.52 25.17 31.01
CA LEU A 70 23.22 24.85 31.61
C LEU A 70 22.93 23.35 31.64
N LYS A 71 23.74 22.55 30.98
CA LYS A 71 23.55 21.10 30.78
C LYS A 71 22.17 20.81 30.14
N VAL A 72 21.79 21.57 29.13
CA VAL A 72 20.57 21.42 28.36
C VAL A 72 20.92 21.11 26.91
N LYS A 73 20.04 20.41 26.20
CA LYS A 73 20.25 19.96 24.83
C LYS A 73 19.33 20.63 23.82
N THR A 74 18.22 21.17 24.28
CA THR A 74 17.25 21.87 23.42
C THR A 74 16.91 23.26 23.99
N PRO A 75 16.60 24.25 23.16
CA PRO A 75 16.13 25.56 23.61
C PRO A 75 14.87 25.45 24.49
N LEU A 76 13.94 24.55 24.15
CA LEU A 76 12.71 24.34 24.93
C LEU A 76 13.02 23.93 26.38
N GLU A 77 14.10 23.18 26.61
CA GLU A 77 14.52 22.80 27.97
C GLU A 77 14.93 23.99 28.83
N ILE A 78 15.50 25.04 28.21
CA ILE A 78 15.83 26.30 28.90
C ILE A 78 14.53 26.97 29.32
N TRP A 79 13.58 27.12 28.40
CA TRP A 79 12.29 27.73 28.69
C TRP A 79 11.58 27.04 29.87
N TYR A 80 11.55 25.71 29.89
CA TYR A 80 10.97 24.92 30.99
C TYR A 80 11.67 25.14 32.35
N LYS A 81 12.97 25.40 32.34
CA LYS A 81 13.70 25.71 33.58
C LYS A 81 13.39 27.09 34.11
N GLU A 82 13.18 28.05 33.25
CA GLU A 82 12.97 29.47 33.56
C GLU A 82 11.51 29.79 33.88
N ASN A 83 10.55 29.08 33.28
CA ASN A 83 9.11 29.38 33.33
C ASN A 83 8.29 28.27 33.97
N LYS A 84 8.69 27.81 35.16
CA LYS A 84 8.09 26.64 35.85
C LYS A 84 6.60 26.75 36.09
N GLU A 85 6.09 27.95 36.33
CA GLU A 85 4.68 28.24 36.62
C GLU A 85 3.80 28.15 35.38
N ASP A 86 4.37 28.41 34.19
CA ASP A 86 3.64 28.44 32.91
C ASP A 86 3.62 27.08 32.17
N ILE A 87 4.37 26.08 32.68
CA ILE A 87 4.50 24.77 32.00
C ILE A 87 3.16 24.11 31.76
N ALA A 88 2.26 24.10 32.76
CA ALA A 88 0.97 23.42 32.67
C ALA A 88 0.07 24.04 31.59
N ASP A 89 0.06 25.36 31.50
CA ASP A 89 -0.70 26.10 30.50
C ASP A 89 -0.10 25.89 29.10
N PHE A 90 1.22 25.93 28.99
CA PHE A 90 1.92 25.64 27.73
C PHE A 90 1.64 24.20 27.24
N GLU A 91 1.77 23.18 28.10
CA GLU A 91 1.45 21.79 27.73
C GLU A 91 -0.02 21.63 27.31
N THR A 92 -0.93 22.38 27.94
CA THR A 92 -2.35 22.41 27.55
C THR A 92 -2.53 23.02 26.16
N GLN A 93 -1.83 24.12 25.84
CA GLN A 93 -1.87 24.73 24.51
C GLN A 93 -1.26 23.80 23.45
N MET A 94 -0.14 23.17 23.75
CA MET A 94 0.49 22.20 22.86
C MET A 94 -0.41 21.00 22.58
N ARG A 95 -1.09 20.47 23.61
CA ARG A 95 -2.08 19.39 23.43
C ARG A 95 -3.22 19.81 22.49
N ARG A 96 -3.66 21.06 22.52
CA ARG A 96 -4.69 21.59 21.60
C ARG A 96 -4.17 21.81 20.18
N LYS A 97 -2.89 22.16 20.01
CA LYS A 97 -2.31 22.51 18.70
C LYS A 97 -1.80 21.32 17.90
N VAL A 98 -1.04 20.45 18.57
CA VAL A 98 -0.39 19.30 17.93
C VAL A 98 -0.95 17.96 18.41
N HIS A 99 -1.93 17.98 19.33
CA HIS A 99 -2.65 16.81 19.85
C HIS A 99 -1.83 15.89 20.76
N TYR A 100 -0.58 16.24 21.07
CA TYR A 100 0.28 15.49 21.99
C TYR A 100 1.19 16.40 22.81
N VAL A 101 1.81 15.81 23.82
CA VAL A 101 2.76 16.49 24.73
C VAL A 101 4.02 15.67 24.87
N ILE A 102 5.16 16.32 24.72
CA ILE A 102 6.48 15.72 24.99
C ILE A 102 7.25 16.63 25.96
N LYS A 103 7.71 16.06 27.08
CA LYS A 103 8.61 16.81 27.97
C LYS A 103 10.00 16.95 27.35
N PRO A 104 10.70 18.07 27.58
CA PRO A 104 12.04 18.31 26.99
C PRO A 104 13.01 17.15 27.13
N LYS A 105 13.07 16.49 28.30
CA LYS A 105 13.94 15.34 28.54
C LYS A 105 13.66 14.11 27.65
N HIS A 106 12.47 14.03 27.05
CA HIS A 106 12.04 12.94 26.19
C HIS A 106 12.11 13.30 24.70
N LEU A 107 12.48 14.55 24.34
CA LEU A 107 12.71 14.95 22.97
C LEU A 107 13.89 14.22 22.37
N TRP A 108 13.85 14.03 21.04
CA TRP A 108 14.89 13.31 20.30
C TRP A 108 16.30 13.84 20.57
N GLY A 109 16.47 15.16 20.70
CA GLY A 109 17.76 15.78 21.01
C GLY A 109 18.36 15.26 22.31
N ASN A 110 17.58 15.10 23.36
CA ASN A 110 18.02 14.53 24.64
C ASN A 110 18.23 13.00 24.55
N ILE A 111 17.31 12.27 23.92
CA ILE A 111 17.41 10.81 23.74
C ILE A 111 18.66 10.44 22.92
N SER A 112 18.93 11.14 21.82
CA SER A 112 20.12 10.89 20.99
C SER A 112 21.42 11.23 21.71
N GLU A 113 21.43 12.26 22.59
CA GLU A 113 22.60 12.59 23.39
C GLU A 113 22.88 11.58 24.48
N LEU A 114 21.83 11.06 25.16
CA LEU A 114 21.98 9.95 26.12
C LEU A 114 22.55 8.72 25.41
N ALA A 115 22.11 8.45 24.19
CA ALA A 115 22.64 7.34 23.39
C ALA A 115 24.10 7.58 23.01
N ARG A 116 24.46 8.79 22.53
CA ARG A 116 25.82 9.16 22.15
C ARG A 116 26.82 9.04 23.31
N THR A 117 26.40 9.41 24.50
CA THR A 117 27.21 9.31 25.72
C THR A 117 27.14 7.95 26.39
N GLN A 118 26.40 7.00 25.81
CA GLN A 118 26.16 5.67 26.38
C GLN A 118 25.67 5.71 27.84
N ASN A 119 24.79 6.67 28.12
CA ASN A 119 24.26 6.91 29.46
C ASN A 119 23.38 5.73 29.91
N ASP A 120 23.57 5.28 31.14
CA ASP A 120 22.83 4.15 31.69
C ASP A 120 21.32 4.44 31.90
N ASP A 121 20.91 5.71 31.95
CA ASP A 121 19.53 6.14 32.13
C ASP A 121 18.71 6.16 30.83
N LEU A 122 19.31 5.86 29.66
CA LEU A 122 18.63 5.97 28.36
C LEU A 122 17.37 5.08 28.29
N LEU A 123 17.50 3.80 28.67
CA LEU A 123 16.41 2.83 28.64
C LEU A 123 15.20 3.33 29.44
N GLU A 124 15.46 3.74 30.70
CA GLU A 124 14.40 4.23 31.60
C GLU A 124 13.79 5.55 31.10
N THR A 125 14.62 6.46 30.58
CA THR A 125 14.17 7.76 30.05
C THR A 125 13.29 7.56 28.81
N LEU A 126 13.67 6.66 27.91
CA LEU A 126 12.90 6.33 26.72
C LEU A 126 11.56 5.68 27.10
N GLU A 127 11.55 4.68 27.98
CA GLU A 127 10.32 4.02 28.44
C GLU A 127 9.34 5.00 29.08
N LYS A 128 9.83 5.86 29.98
CA LYS A 128 9.01 6.91 30.62
C LYS A 128 8.50 7.93 29.59
N GLY A 129 9.31 8.26 28.59
CA GLY A 129 8.97 9.20 27.55
C GLY A 129 7.82 8.70 26.66
N LEU A 130 7.93 7.47 26.16
CA LEU A 130 6.88 6.86 25.33
C LEU A 130 5.55 6.73 26.08
N LYS A 131 5.58 6.25 27.32
CA LYS A 131 4.41 6.18 28.20
C LYS A 131 3.81 7.56 28.49
N PHE A 132 4.65 8.58 28.70
CA PHE A 132 4.18 9.93 28.92
C PHE A 132 3.44 10.49 27.69
N ILE A 133 4.01 10.29 26.50
CA ILE A 133 3.38 10.72 25.24
C ILE A 133 2.01 10.06 25.08
N GLU A 134 1.90 8.74 25.31
CA GLU A 134 0.61 8.04 25.19
C GLU A 134 -0.44 8.54 26.20
N ASN A 135 -0.06 8.78 27.44
CA ASN A 135 -0.99 9.10 28.53
C ASN A 135 -1.43 10.56 28.53
N GLU A 136 -0.57 11.48 28.12
CA GLU A 136 -0.81 12.92 28.17
C GLU A 136 -1.28 13.51 26.84
N SER A 137 -1.37 12.69 25.80
CA SER A 137 -1.82 13.10 24.47
C SER A 137 -3.28 12.71 24.21
N PHE A 138 -3.84 13.09 23.05
CA PHE A 138 -5.21 12.68 22.72
C PHE A 138 -5.32 11.16 22.61
N GLU A 139 -6.23 10.59 23.40
CA GLU A 139 -6.43 9.15 23.55
C GLU A 139 -6.72 8.47 22.21
N SER A 140 -7.57 9.10 21.38
CA SER A 140 -7.94 8.56 20.05
C SER A 140 -6.77 8.27 19.14
N SER A 141 -5.70 9.07 19.22
CA SER A 141 -4.56 9.00 18.31
C SER A 141 -3.31 8.37 18.93
N PHE A 142 -3.13 8.48 20.24
CA PHE A 142 -1.86 8.12 20.89
C PHE A 142 -1.95 6.92 21.82
N ARG A 143 -3.12 6.55 22.36
CA ARG A 143 -3.25 5.41 23.27
C ARG A 143 -2.77 4.11 22.61
N GLY A 144 -1.83 3.43 23.27
CA GLY A 144 -1.26 2.16 22.82
C GLY A 144 -0.44 2.24 21.53
N LEU A 145 -0.08 3.44 21.09
CA LEU A 145 0.64 3.64 19.83
C LEU A 145 2.03 3.01 19.82
N PHE A 146 2.69 3.00 20.98
CA PHE A 146 4.01 2.41 21.19
C PHE A 146 3.96 1.03 21.86
N SER A 147 2.81 0.37 21.94
CA SER A 147 2.64 -0.92 22.62
C SER A 147 3.53 -2.04 22.06
N GLU A 148 3.88 -1.96 20.78
CA GLU A 148 4.71 -2.96 20.10
C GLU A 148 6.21 -2.80 20.41
N ILE A 149 6.63 -1.65 20.93
CA ILE A 149 8.01 -1.42 21.36
C ILE A 149 8.25 -2.07 22.73
N ASN A 150 8.73 -3.29 22.74
CA ASN A 150 9.09 -3.97 23.98
C ASN A 150 10.53 -3.68 24.39
N LEU A 151 10.74 -2.60 25.14
CA LEU A 151 12.06 -2.21 25.66
C LEU A 151 12.64 -3.19 26.68
N ASN A 152 11.81 -4.10 27.21
CA ASN A 152 12.22 -5.15 28.16
C ASN A 152 12.46 -6.51 27.49
N SER A 153 12.43 -6.58 26.17
CA SER A 153 12.64 -7.80 25.40
C SER A 153 14.07 -8.35 25.59
N GLU A 154 14.18 -9.67 25.78
CA GLU A 154 15.47 -10.39 25.77
C GLU A 154 16.20 -10.28 24.43
N LYS A 155 15.50 -9.95 23.35
CA LYS A 155 16.06 -9.71 22.02
C LYS A 155 16.96 -8.47 21.99
N LEU A 156 16.67 -7.47 22.82
CA LEU A 156 17.58 -6.33 23.05
C LEU A 156 18.77 -6.72 23.93
N GLY A 157 18.60 -7.65 24.86
CA GLY A 157 19.64 -8.11 25.75
C GLY A 157 19.07 -8.79 27.00
N LYS A 158 19.85 -9.68 27.60
CA LYS A 158 19.43 -10.45 28.79
C LYS A 158 19.30 -9.58 30.04
N THR A 159 20.17 -8.58 30.17
CA THR A 159 20.17 -7.67 31.32
C THR A 159 19.71 -6.26 30.91
N PRO A 160 19.20 -5.43 31.83
CA PRO A 160 18.89 -4.02 31.56
C PRO A 160 20.07 -3.27 30.95
N LYS A 161 21.29 -3.55 31.41
CA LYS A 161 22.52 -2.93 30.90
C LYS A 161 22.80 -3.32 29.43
N ASP A 162 22.60 -4.59 29.06
CA ASP A 162 22.78 -5.05 27.68
C ASP A 162 21.73 -4.41 26.78
N ARG A 163 20.47 -4.32 27.22
CA ARG A 163 19.38 -3.66 26.51
C ARG A 163 19.67 -2.18 26.27
N ASN A 164 20.10 -1.48 27.31
CA ASN A 164 20.50 -0.07 27.22
C ASN A 164 21.62 0.14 26.21
N LYS A 165 22.68 -0.66 26.28
CA LYS A 165 23.81 -0.59 25.34
C LYS A 165 23.37 -0.80 23.89
N LYS A 166 22.49 -1.77 23.66
CA LYS A 166 21.98 -2.06 22.30
C LYS A 166 21.10 -0.92 21.78
N LEU A 167 20.23 -0.35 22.62
CA LEU A 167 19.45 0.83 22.28
C LEU A 167 20.32 2.04 21.97
N CYS A 168 21.40 2.26 22.74
CA CYS A 168 22.38 3.32 22.41
C CYS A 168 22.91 3.17 20.99
N ILE A 169 23.30 1.96 20.58
CA ILE A 169 23.82 1.69 19.24
C ILE A 169 22.76 1.98 18.16
N ILE A 170 21.53 1.50 18.36
CA ILE A 170 20.43 1.69 17.40
C ILE A 170 20.15 3.19 17.23
N ILE A 171 19.98 3.92 18.34
CA ILE A 171 19.65 5.35 18.32
C ILE A 171 20.79 6.17 17.70
N GLN A 172 22.05 5.87 18.03
CA GLN A 172 23.22 6.54 17.42
C GLN A 172 23.23 6.34 15.90
N LYS A 173 23.04 5.10 15.44
CA LYS A 173 23.01 4.79 14.00
C LYS A 173 21.90 5.53 13.27
N ILE A 174 20.70 5.60 13.86
CA ILE A 174 19.61 6.38 13.32
C ILE A 174 19.98 7.87 13.29
N ALA A 175 20.49 8.43 14.40
CA ALA A 175 20.85 9.83 14.49
C ALA A 175 21.93 10.23 13.46
N GLU A 176 22.97 9.41 13.29
CA GLU A 176 24.03 9.61 12.30
C GLU A 176 23.51 9.54 10.86
N GLY A 177 22.76 8.47 10.53
CA GLY A 177 22.31 8.20 9.17
C GLY A 177 21.28 9.18 8.64
N ILE A 178 20.62 9.92 9.51
CA ILE A 178 19.59 10.90 9.14
C ILE A 178 19.95 12.33 9.55
N SER A 179 21.21 12.57 9.96
CA SER A 179 21.69 13.89 10.40
C SER A 179 21.62 14.96 9.30
N GLU A 180 21.80 14.56 8.05
CA GLU A 180 21.80 15.44 6.87
C GLU A 180 20.40 15.70 6.29
N PHE A 181 19.38 14.99 6.79
CA PHE A 181 18.02 15.07 6.26
C PHE A 181 17.09 15.84 7.21
N SER A 182 16.17 16.60 6.64
CA SER A 182 15.12 17.27 7.38
C SER A 182 14.24 16.24 8.14
N ALA A 183 13.74 16.63 9.30
CA ALA A 183 12.81 15.85 10.09
C ALA A 183 11.33 16.25 9.83
N ASP A 184 11.06 17.01 8.77
CA ASP A 184 9.70 17.38 8.38
C ASP A 184 8.85 16.16 7.93
N SER A 185 7.54 16.37 7.87
CA SER A 185 6.56 15.32 7.56
C SER A 185 6.76 14.70 6.17
N ASP A 186 7.12 15.51 5.17
CA ASP A 186 7.23 15.00 3.80
C ASP A 186 8.47 14.11 3.65
N THR A 187 9.58 14.51 4.29
CA THR A 187 10.84 13.76 4.25
C THR A 187 10.75 12.46 5.04
N LEU A 188 10.33 12.53 6.30
CA LEU A 188 10.28 11.36 7.15
C LEU A 188 9.11 10.43 6.82
N GLY A 189 7.99 10.97 6.33
CA GLY A 189 6.84 10.19 5.88
C GLY A 189 7.23 9.27 4.71
N ASP A 190 7.84 9.81 3.67
CA ASP A 190 8.27 9.03 2.50
C ASP A 190 9.37 8.02 2.86
N ALA A 191 10.30 8.37 3.74
CA ALA A 191 11.31 7.44 4.24
C ALA A 191 10.71 6.29 5.06
N TYR A 192 9.68 6.58 5.83
CA TYR A 192 8.94 5.61 6.62
C TYR A 192 8.19 4.62 5.71
N GLU A 193 7.50 5.12 4.67
CA GLU A 193 6.85 4.31 3.64
C GLU A 193 7.86 3.38 2.93
N TYR A 194 9.02 3.92 2.54
CA TYR A 194 10.08 3.12 1.93
C TYR A 194 10.53 1.97 2.85
N LEU A 195 10.73 2.26 4.13
CA LEU A 195 11.14 1.24 5.11
C LEU A 195 10.06 0.18 5.31
N ILE A 196 8.78 0.57 5.39
CA ILE A 196 7.67 -0.39 5.46
C ILE A 196 7.73 -1.34 4.25
N GLY A 197 7.93 -0.81 3.04
CA GLY A 197 8.08 -1.60 1.82
C GLY A 197 9.26 -2.57 1.87
N GLU A 198 10.44 -2.13 2.32
CA GLU A 198 11.63 -2.97 2.43
C GLU A 198 11.49 -4.05 3.51
N PHE A 199 10.89 -3.71 4.66
CA PHE A 199 10.56 -4.70 5.69
C PHE A 199 9.52 -5.71 5.18
N ALA A 200 8.54 -5.26 4.41
CA ALA A 200 7.59 -6.13 3.74
C ALA A 200 8.29 -7.09 2.77
N ALA A 201 9.26 -6.61 1.99
CA ALA A 201 10.07 -7.42 1.08
C ALA A 201 10.99 -8.42 1.79
N GLY A 202 11.43 -8.09 3.02
CA GLY A 202 12.43 -8.86 3.79
C GLY A 202 11.86 -9.92 4.73
N SER A 203 10.62 -9.82 5.17
CA SER A 203 10.02 -10.70 6.19
C SER A 203 9.46 -12.04 5.70
N GLY A 204 9.56 -12.34 4.42
CA GLY A 204 9.56 -13.71 3.84
C GLY A 204 8.29 -14.55 3.92
N LYS A 205 7.25 -14.27 4.70
CA LYS A 205 6.09 -15.16 4.81
C LYS A 205 4.69 -14.53 4.81
N LYS A 206 4.52 -13.26 5.15
CA LYS A 206 3.19 -12.62 5.21
C LYS A 206 3.23 -11.13 4.87
N ALA A 207 4.34 -10.67 4.37
CA ALA A 207 4.59 -9.25 4.14
C ALA A 207 3.68 -8.61 3.09
N GLY A 208 3.18 -9.39 2.12
CA GLY A 208 2.17 -8.92 1.20
C GLY A 208 0.79 -8.73 1.82
N GLU A 209 0.58 -9.22 3.05
CA GLU A 209 -0.68 -9.05 3.76
C GLU A 209 -0.86 -7.65 4.34
N PHE A 210 0.21 -6.84 4.46
CA PHE A 210 0.11 -5.52 5.06
C PHE A 210 0.65 -4.35 4.20
N TYR A 211 1.20 -4.65 3.02
CA TYR A 211 1.76 -3.62 2.14
C TYR A 211 1.37 -3.82 0.68
N THR A 212 0.75 -2.82 0.10
CA THR A 212 0.42 -2.78 -1.33
C THR A 212 1.57 -2.11 -2.09
N PRO A 213 2.14 -2.75 -3.12
CA PRO A 213 3.18 -2.12 -3.94
C PRO A 213 2.74 -0.76 -4.47
N GLN A 214 3.65 0.23 -4.40
CA GLN A 214 3.36 1.62 -4.73
C GLN A 214 2.71 1.80 -6.11
N GLN A 215 3.19 1.09 -7.12
CA GLN A 215 2.68 1.15 -8.48
C GLN A 215 1.20 0.71 -8.58
N ILE A 216 0.83 -0.33 -7.84
CA ILE A 216 -0.56 -0.82 -7.80
C ILE A 216 -1.43 0.14 -6.98
N SER A 217 -0.92 0.64 -5.87
CA SER A 217 -1.58 1.66 -5.05
C SER A 217 -1.87 2.93 -5.87
N THR A 218 -0.96 3.33 -6.76
CA THR A 218 -1.16 4.44 -7.70
C THR A 218 -2.34 4.18 -8.63
N ILE A 219 -2.45 2.98 -9.22
CA ILE A 219 -3.56 2.63 -10.12
C ILE A 219 -4.90 2.71 -9.39
N LEU A 220 -5.01 2.12 -8.18
CA LEU A 220 -6.25 2.17 -7.42
C LEU A 220 -6.63 3.61 -7.07
N SER A 221 -5.66 4.40 -6.61
CA SER A 221 -5.85 5.80 -6.21
C SER A 221 -6.33 6.67 -7.38
N GLU A 222 -5.74 6.48 -8.57
CA GLU A 222 -6.18 7.17 -9.77
C GLU A 222 -7.64 6.83 -10.11
N ILE A 223 -7.98 5.53 -10.13
CA ILE A 223 -9.31 5.07 -10.51
C ILE A 223 -10.39 5.65 -9.59
N VAL A 224 -10.20 5.62 -8.27
CA VAL A 224 -11.24 6.07 -7.33
C VAL A 224 -11.34 7.59 -7.22
N THR A 225 -10.33 8.34 -7.70
CA THR A 225 -10.34 9.81 -7.75
C THR A 225 -10.82 10.38 -9.09
N LEU A 226 -11.11 9.52 -10.07
CA LEU A 226 -11.81 9.91 -11.29
C LEU A 226 -13.32 10.01 -11.04
N ASP A 227 -14.02 10.79 -11.88
CA ASP A 227 -15.47 10.82 -11.84
C ASP A 227 -16.06 9.43 -12.09
N SER A 228 -17.05 9.05 -11.32
CA SER A 228 -17.61 7.69 -11.37
C SER A 228 -18.41 7.41 -12.66
N GLN A 229 -19.04 8.45 -13.24
CA GLN A 229 -19.86 8.33 -14.44
C GLN A 229 -19.14 8.78 -15.70
N GLU A 230 -18.28 9.82 -15.59
CA GLU A 230 -17.56 10.43 -16.69
C GLU A 230 -16.03 10.41 -16.45
N PRO A 231 -15.40 9.22 -16.32
CA PRO A 231 -13.99 9.11 -15.97
C PRO A 231 -13.05 9.73 -17.01
N LYS A 232 -13.51 9.87 -18.26
CA LYS A 232 -12.74 10.46 -19.36
C LYS A 232 -12.49 11.95 -19.17
N THR A 233 -13.44 12.67 -18.65
CA THR A 233 -13.41 14.14 -18.57
C THR A 233 -13.34 14.66 -17.16
N GLY A 234 -13.72 13.83 -16.17
CA GLY A 234 -13.90 14.24 -14.79
C GLY A 234 -12.87 13.67 -13.83
N LYS A 235 -12.25 14.56 -13.03
CA LYS A 235 -11.53 14.21 -11.82
C LYS A 235 -12.31 14.71 -10.62
N LYS A 236 -12.42 13.88 -9.58
CA LYS A 236 -13.01 14.33 -8.32
C LYS A 236 -12.10 15.35 -7.66
N THR A 237 -12.67 16.46 -7.26
CA THR A 237 -12.00 17.50 -6.46
C THR A 237 -12.41 17.43 -4.98
N LYS A 238 -13.43 16.61 -4.66
CA LYS A 238 -13.89 16.41 -3.29
C LYS A 238 -14.30 14.97 -3.08
N LEU A 239 -13.81 14.37 -1.99
CA LEU A 239 -14.26 13.12 -1.43
C LEU A 239 -14.64 13.39 0.03
N ASP A 240 -15.88 13.19 0.42
CA ASP A 240 -16.27 13.41 1.82
C ASP A 240 -15.71 12.29 2.72
N LYS A 241 -15.78 11.05 2.25
CA LYS A 241 -15.31 9.89 3.02
C LYS A 241 -14.63 8.85 2.11
N VAL A 242 -13.47 8.39 2.57
CA VAL A 242 -12.69 7.33 1.93
C VAL A 242 -12.51 6.18 2.91
N LEU A 243 -12.66 4.93 2.45
CA LEU A 243 -12.49 3.72 3.26
C LEU A 243 -11.45 2.77 2.66
N ASP A 244 -10.63 2.22 3.53
CA ASP A 244 -9.90 0.96 3.30
C ASP A 244 -10.16 0.03 4.48
N PHE A 245 -10.93 -1.02 4.26
CA PHE A 245 -11.34 -1.96 5.30
C PHE A 245 -10.33 -3.09 5.57
N ALA A 246 -9.16 -3.03 4.94
CA ALA A 246 -8.00 -3.91 5.17
C ALA A 246 -6.72 -3.08 4.98
N CYS A 247 -6.64 -1.95 5.72
CA CYS A 247 -5.76 -0.85 5.37
C CYS A 247 -4.26 -1.13 5.57
N GLY A 248 -3.90 -2.22 6.24
CA GLY A 248 -2.50 -2.53 6.47
C GLY A 248 -1.78 -1.36 7.14
N SER A 249 -0.68 -0.91 6.54
CA SER A 249 0.08 0.26 6.98
C SER A 249 -0.56 1.63 6.64
N GLY A 250 -1.72 1.65 5.99
CA GLY A 250 -2.39 2.87 5.56
C GLY A 250 -1.85 3.51 4.28
N SER A 251 -0.83 2.93 3.67
CA SER A 251 -0.17 3.46 2.47
C SER A 251 -1.11 3.72 1.30
N LEU A 252 -2.07 2.83 1.07
CA LEU A 252 -3.06 2.98 0.00
C LEU A 252 -3.97 4.19 0.23
N LEU A 253 -4.41 4.41 1.47
CA LEU A 253 -5.20 5.61 1.84
C LEU A 253 -4.41 6.91 1.67
N LEU A 254 -3.13 6.91 2.01
CA LEU A 254 -2.24 8.06 1.81
C LEU A 254 -2.05 8.38 0.33
N ASN A 255 -1.97 7.36 -0.54
CA ASN A 255 -1.92 7.56 -1.98
C ASN A 255 -3.21 8.18 -2.54
N VAL A 256 -4.38 7.76 -2.06
CA VAL A 256 -5.66 8.42 -2.42
C VAL A 256 -5.65 9.89 -2.00
N ARG A 257 -5.17 10.18 -0.77
CA ARG A 257 -5.04 11.57 -0.28
C ARG A 257 -4.09 12.40 -1.13
N LYS A 258 -2.94 11.85 -1.48
CA LYS A 258 -1.97 12.50 -2.37
C LYS A 258 -2.59 12.83 -3.71
N ARG A 259 -3.24 11.85 -4.34
CA ARG A 259 -3.82 12.01 -5.66
C ARG A 259 -4.95 13.06 -5.68
N ILE A 260 -5.83 13.08 -4.69
CA ILE A 260 -6.89 14.08 -4.64
C ILE A 260 -6.30 15.50 -4.43
N LYS A 261 -5.24 15.64 -3.66
CA LYS A 261 -4.51 16.91 -3.51
C LYS A 261 -3.85 17.35 -4.81
N ASP A 262 -3.22 16.44 -5.54
CA ASP A 262 -2.61 16.72 -6.85
C ASP A 262 -3.66 17.18 -7.87
N ASN A 263 -4.91 16.73 -7.72
CA ASN A 263 -6.05 17.21 -8.50
C ASN A 263 -6.59 18.58 -8.00
N GLY A 264 -5.94 19.21 -7.02
CA GLY A 264 -6.41 20.47 -6.40
C GLY A 264 -7.60 20.28 -5.46
N GLY A 265 -7.85 19.06 -5.01
CA GLY A 265 -9.01 18.69 -4.21
C GLY A 265 -8.72 18.44 -2.73
N SER A 266 -9.74 17.95 -2.01
CA SER A 266 -9.68 17.63 -0.60
C SER A 266 -10.48 16.39 -0.23
N ILE A 267 -10.10 15.75 0.89
CA ILE A 267 -10.86 14.66 1.53
C ILE A 267 -11.40 15.19 2.87
N GLY A 268 -12.66 14.89 3.16
CA GLY A 268 -13.28 15.21 4.43
C GLY A 268 -12.70 14.37 5.57
N LYS A 269 -12.83 13.05 5.49
CA LYS A 269 -12.21 12.13 6.46
C LYS A 269 -11.84 10.80 5.83
N ILE A 270 -10.72 10.23 6.29
CA ILE A 270 -10.19 8.93 5.88
C ILE A 270 -10.51 7.90 6.97
N TYR A 271 -10.95 6.73 6.56
CA TYR A 271 -11.30 5.63 7.44
C TYR A 271 -10.50 4.38 7.05
N GLY A 272 -9.89 3.74 8.03
CA GLY A 272 -9.19 2.49 7.85
C GLY A 272 -9.60 1.44 8.87
N GLN A 273 -9.57 0.17 8.51
CA GLN A 273 -9.75 -0.94 9.43
C GLN A 273 -8.62 -1.94 9.27
N GLU A 274 -8.06 -2.40 10.39
CA GLU A 274 -6.97 -3.37 10.42
C GLU A 274 -7.14 -4.33 11.60
N LYS A 275 -7.00 -5.62 11.33
CA LYS A 275 -7.14 -6.68 12.34
C LYS A 275 -5.88 -6.88 13.16
N ASN A 276 -4.71 -6.74 12.56
CA ASN A 276 -3.43 -6.93 13.23
C ASN A 276 -3.05 -5.67 14.02
N ILE A 277 -2.83 -5.81 15.33
CA ILE A 277 -2.54 -4.67 16.23
C ILE A 277 -1.25 -3.93 15.85
N THR A 278 -0.20 -4.67 15.48
CA THR A 278 1.08 -4.07 15.05
C THR A 278 0.89 -3.22 13.81
N THR A 279 0.23 -3.77 12.82
CA THR A 279 -0.04 -3.09 11.54
C THR A 279 -1.01 -1.92 11.71
N TYR A 280 -2.03 -2.06 12.58
CA TYR A 280 -2.92 -0.98 12.99
C TYR A 280 -2.14 0.22 13.59
N ASN A 281 -1.18 -0.05 14.49
CA ASN A 281 -0.35 1.00 15.05
C ASN A 281 0.57 1.63 14.00
N LEU A 282 1.12 0.84 13.08
CA LEU A 282 1.89 1.35 11.94
C LEU A 282 1.05 2.29 11.06
N ALA A 283 -0.20 1.94 10.77
CA ALA A 283 -1.10 2.80 10.00
C ALA A 283 -1.33 4.15 10.68
N ARG A 284 -1.58 4.17 12.00
CA ARG A 284 -1.78 5.40 12.78
C ARG A 284 -0.52 6.28 12.77
N MET A 285 0.65 5.68 13.01
CA MET A 285 1.94 6.39 12.93
C MET A 285 2.15 6.98 11.53
N ASN A 286 1.84 6.20 10.49
CA ASN A 286 2.00 6.61 9.10
C ASN A 286 1.10 7.81 8.74
N MET A 287 -0.15 7.80 9.16
CA MET A 287 -1.05 8.94 8.98
C MET A 287 -0.51 10.21 9.64
N LEU A 288 -0.06 10.10 10.90
CA LEU A 288 0.51 11.22 11.65
C LEU A 288 1.81 11.74 11.02
N LEU A 289 2.71 10.85 10.57
CA LEU A 289 3.95 11.19 9.87
C LEU A 289 3.70 11.99 8.60
N HIS A 290 2.62 11.68 7.86
CA HIS A 290 2.21 12.45 6.68
C HIS A 290 1.41 13.72 7.03
N GLY A 291 1.54 14.21 8.26
CA GLY A 291 0.98 15.47 8.71
C GLY A 291 -0.55 15.49 8.80
N MET A 292 -1.19 14.31 8.88
CA MET A 292 -2.63 14.26 9.11
C MET A 292 -2.95 14.54 10.58
N LYS A 293 -4.00 15.34 10.79
CA LYS A 293 -4.56 15.54 12.12
C LYS A 293 -5.44 14.35 12.49
N ASP A 294 -5.59 14.11 13.78
CA ASP A 294 -6.47 13.06 14.32
C ASP A 294 -7.94 13.21 13.90
N THR A 295 -8.38 14.41 13.58
CA THR A 295 -9.72 14.68 13.06
C THR A 295 -9.90 14.30 11.59
N GLU A 296 -8.81 14.17 10.83
CA GLU A 296 -8.81 13.88 9.39
C GLU A 296 -8.83 12.38 9.07
N PHE A 297 -8.57 11.53 10.07
CA PHE A 297 -8.59 10.08 9.89
C PHE A 297 -9.15 9.33 11.10
N GLU A 298 -9.55 8.10 10.86
CA GLU A 298 -9.95 7.16 11.90
C GLU A 298 -9.53 5.75 11.47
N ILE A 299 -8.64 5.14 12.24
CA ILE A 299 -8.25 3.76 12.02
C ILE A 299 -8.84 2.92 13.15
N PHE A 300 -9.57 1.87 12.80
CA PHE A 300 -10.22 0.96 13.73
C PHE A 300 -9.47 -0.38 13.79
N HIS A 301 -9.20 -0.83 15.02
CA HIS A 301 -8.61 -2.14 15.27
C HIS A 301 -9.72 -3.18 15.39
N GLY A 302 -9.86 -4.06 14.39
CA GLY A 302 -10.89 -5.10 14.42
C GLY A 302 -11.00 -5.90 13.13
N ASP A 303 -11.68 -7.04 13.22
CA ASP A 303 -11.94 -7.91 12.09
C ASP A 303 -13.07 -7.36 11.21
N THR A 304 -12.77 -7.09 9.95
CA THR A 304 -13.73 -6.60 8.95
C THR A 304 -14.85 -7.58 8.69
N LEU A 305 -14.56 -8.87 8.69
CA LEU A 305 -15.57 -9.89 8.40
C LEU A 305 -16.58 -10.04 9.53
N GLU A 306 -16.15 -9.84 10.78
CA GLU A 306 -17.01 -9.86 11.97
C GLU A 306 -17.77 -8.53 12.17
N ASN A 307 -17.31 -7.45 11.51
CA ASN A 307 -17.92 -6.12 11.53
C ASN A 307 -18.14 -5.54 12.94
N HIS A 308 -17.13 -5.62 13.79
CA HIS A 308 -17.20 -5.09 15.15
C HIS A 308 -17.03 -3.57 15.24
N TRP A 309 -16.77 -2.88 14.14
CA TRP A 309 -16.64 -1.44 14.15
C TRP A 309 -17.99 -0.77 14.39
N PRO A 310 -18.19 -0.06 15.51
CA PRO A 310 -19.49 0.54 15.86
C PRO A 310 -20.00 1.49 14.77
N LEU A 311 -19.11 2.20 14.10
CA LEU A 311 -19.42 3.12 13.00
C LEU A 311 -20.08 2.42 11.80
N LEU A 312 -19.67 1.17 11.53
CA LEU A 312 -20.13 0.38 10.40
C LEU A 312 -21.19 -0.68 10.81
N SER A 313 -21.53 -0.77 12.09
CA SER A 313 -22.50 -1.74 12.61
C SER A 313 -23.93 -1.22 12.67
N GLU A 314 -24.20 -0.01 12.19
CA GLU A 314 -25.55 0.58 12.18
C GLU A 314 -26.50 -0.27 11.30
N MET A 315 -27.52 -0.83 11.92
CA MET A 315 -28.49 -1.72 11.28
C MET A 315 -29.57 -0.97 10.50
N ASN A 316 -29.75 0.33 10.74
CA ASN A 316 -30.74 1.12 10.01
C ASN A 316 -30.18 1.55 8.64
N PRO A 317 -30.72 1.06 7.51
CA PRO A 317 -30.22 1.37 6.18
C PRO A 317 -30.19 2.89 5.86
N SER A 318 -31.09 3.67 6.45
CA SER A 318 -31.15 5.12 6.23
C SER A 318 -30.07 5.92 6.98
N LYS A 319 -29.42 5.29 7.96
CA LYS A 319 -28.33 5.88 8.76
C LYS A 319 -26.98 5.24 8.47
N LYS A 320 -26.95 4.26 7.59
CA LYS A 320 -25.73 3.56 7.19
C LYS A 320 -24.66 4.56 6.71
N MET A 321 -23.44 4.38 7.18
CA MET A 321 -22.28 5.10 6.64
C MET A 321 -22.08 4.74 5.16
N GLU A 322 -21.86 5.73 4.32
CA GLU A 322 -21.52 5.54 2.91
C GLU A 322 -20.23 6.27 2.56
N PHE A 323 -19.47 5.70 1.62
CA PHE A 323 -18.15 6.19 1.21
C PHE A 323 -18.13 6.52 -0.28
N ASP A 324 -17.45 7.63 -0.62
CA ASP A 324 -17.31 8.11 -2.00
C ASP A 324 -16.23 7.34 -2.77
N ALA A 325 -15.23 6.87 -2.03
CA ALA A 325 -14.17 6.02 -2.55
C ALA A 325 -13.85 4.90 -1.57
N ILE A 326 -13.72 3.69 -2.09
CA ILE A 326 -13.27 2.52 -1.34
C ILE A 326 -12.10 1.91 -2.09
N VAL A 327 -11.01 1.70 -1.40
CA VAL A 327 -9.84 0.98 -1.90
C VAL A 327 -9.52 -0.17 -0.94
N ALA A 328 -9.07 -1.30 -1.43
CA ALA A 328 -8.66 -2.38 -0.54
C ALA A 328 -7.71 -3.37 -1.23
N ASN A 329 -6.77 -3.87 -0.44
CA ASN A 329 -5.96 -5.04 -0.74
C ASN A 329 -6.11 -6.06 0.40
N PRO A 330 -7.24 -6.78 0.47
CA PRO A 330 -7.49 -7.75 1.53
C PRO A 330 -6.58 -8.98 1.40
N PRO A 331 -6.39 -9.77 2.47
CA PRO A 331 -5.61 -10.99 2.43
C PRO A 331 -6.22 -12.00 1.44
N PHE A 332 -5.40 -12.49 0.47
CA PHE A 332 -5.86 -13.36 -0.60
C PHE A 332 -6.23 -14.74 -0.11
N SER A 333 -7.40 -15.23 -0.52
CA SER A 333 -7.91 -16.58 -0.23
C SER A 333 -7.87 -16.91 1.28
N LEU A 334 -8.16 -15.93 2.12
CA LEU A 334 -8.22 -16.13 3.56
C LEU A 334 -9.29 -17.18 3.92
N ARG A 335 -8.90 -18.20 4.68
CA ARG A 335 -9.87 -19.10 5.31
C ARG A 335 -10.60 -18.38 6.43
N TRP A 336 -11.91 -18.51 6.47
CA TRP A 336 -12.75 -17.88 7.48
C TRP A 336 -13.87 -18.82 7.92
N GLU A 337 -14.55 -18.49 9.01
CA GLU A 337 -15.60 -19.30 9.60
C GLU A 337 -16.95 -18.53 9.53
N PRO A 338 -17.62 -18.54 8.36
CA PRO A 338 -18.94 -17.95 8.26
C PRO A 338 -19.93 -18.75 9.11
N ASN A 339 -20.67 -18.05 9.94
CA ASN A 339 -21.74 -18.63 10.77
C ASN A 339 -23.13 -18.24 10.24
N ASP A 340 -24.18 -18.86 10.77
CA ASP A 340 -25.55 -18.61 10.32
C ASP A 340 -25.99 -17.15 10.56
N THR A 341 -25.45 -16.48 11.57
CA THR A 341 -25.72 -15.07 11.84
C THR A 341 -25.23 -14.17 10.71
N LEU A 342 -24.09 -14.48 10.11
CA LEU A 342 -23.56 -13.73 8.97
C LEU A 342 -24.41 -13.91 7.70
N ALA A 343 -25.18 -14.98 7.57
CA ALA A 343 -26.09 -15.16 6.43
C ALA A 343 -27.23 -14.13 6.45
N GLU A 344 -27.62 -13.64 7.62
CA GLU A 344 -28.64 -12.61 7.80
C GLU A 344 -28.06 -11.19 7.84
N ASP A 345 -26.73 -11.05 7.86
CA ASP A 345 -26.05 -9.75 7.80
C ASP A 345 -26.36 -9.03 6.48
N PHE A 346 -26.72 -7.76 6.54
CA PHE A 346 -27.09 -6.95 5.39
C PHE A 346 -26.01 -6.90 4.30
N ARG A 347 -24.74 -7.09 4.65
CA ARG A 347 -23.62 -7.13 3.70
C ARG A 347 -23.72 -8.34 2.77
N PHE A 348 -24.24 -9.46 3.27
CA PHE A 348 -24.28 -10.75 2.57
C PHE A 348 -25.69 -11.16 2.15
N LYS A 349 -26.71 -10.61 2.81
CA LYS A 349 -28.11 -10.93 2.54
C LYS A 349 -28.45 -10.64 1.06
N GLY A 350 -28.93 -11.67 0.38
CA GLY A 350 -29.25 -11.61 -1.05
C GLY A 350 -28.11 -12.01 -2.00
N TYR A 351 -26.85 -12.01 -1.56
CA TYR A 351 -25.70 -12.53 -2.33
C TYR A 351 -25.32 -13.95 -1.88
N GLY A 352 -25.49 -14.24 -0.60
CA GLY A 352 -24.99 -15.43 0.04
C GLY A 352 -23.56 -15.27 0.55
N LEU A 353 -23.13 -16.22 1.38
CA LEU A 353 -21.79 -16.22 1.96
C LEU A 353 -20.74 -16.72 0.97
N ALA A 354 -19.57 -16.13 1.01
CA ALA A 354 -18.38 -16.65 0.34
C ALA A 354 -17.97 -18.01 0.93
N PRO A 355 -17.24 -18.86 0.19
CA PRO A 355 -16.84 -20.17 0.69
C PRO A 355 -15.87 -20.06 1.88
N LYS A 356 -15.95 -21.02 2.83
CA LYS A 356 -15.03 -21.08 4.00
C LYS A 356 -13.54 -21.05 3.63
N SER A 357 -13.22 -21.60 2.46
CA SER A 357 -11.84 -21.69 1.96
C SER A 357 -11.29 -20.37 1.44
N ALA A 358 -12.13 -19.35 1.14
CA ALA A 358 -11.71 -18.09 0.55
C ALA A 358 -12.73 -16.98 0.84
N ALA A 359 -12.34 -16.01 1.65
CA ALA A 359 -13.16 -14.85 2.02
C ALA A 359 -13.15 -13.72 0.96
N ASP A 360 -12.52 -13.94 -0.18
CA ASP A 360 -12.29 -12.90 -1.21
C ASP A 360 -13.58 -12.10 -1.52
N PHE A 361 -14.70 -12.78 -1.80
CA PHE A 361 -15.97 -12.11 -2.04
C PHE A 361 -16.68 -11.63 -0.76
N ALA A 362 -16.35 -12.13 0.42
CA ALA A 362 -16.88 -11.55 1.65
C ALA A 362 -16.33 -10.13 1.87
N PHE A 363 -15.04 -9.91 1.61
CA PHE A 363 -14.42 -8.59 1.61
C PHE A 363 -15.02 -7.68 0.53
N LEU A 364 -15.21 -8.18 -0.68
CA LEU A 364 -15.84 -7.41 -1.75
C LEU A 364 -17.26 -6.96 -1.39
N LEU A 365 -18.08 -7.87 -0.86
CA LEU A 365 -19.45 -7.57 -0.46
C LEU A 365 -19.51 -6.59 0.72
N HIS A 366 -18.56 -6.68 1.67
CA HIS A 366 -18.41 -5.68 2.72
C HIS A 366 -18.20 -4.28 2.13
N GLY A 367 -17.21 -4.12 1.25
CA GLY A 367 -16.98 -2.84 0.59
C GLY A 367 -18.17 -2.36 -0.22
N LEU A 368 -18.76 -3.23 -1.03
CA LEU A 368 -19.94 -2.90 -1.84
C LEU A 368 -21.12 -2.43 -0.97
N HIS A 369 -21.34 -3.03 0.20
CA HIS A 369 -22.40 -2.62 1.11
C HIS A 369 -22.25 -1.16 1.52
N PHE A 370 -21.02 -0.74 1.86
CA PHE A 370 -20.73 0.63 2.31
C PHE A 370 -20.40 1.61 1.18
N LEU A 371 -20.33 1.15 -0.06
CA LEU A 371 -20.13 2.02 -1.22
C LEU A 371 -21.32 2.95 -1.39
N GLY A 372 -21.08 4.24 -1.49
CA GLY A 372 -22.08 5.26 -1.79
C GLY A 372 -22.63 5.12 -3.21
N LYS A 373 -23.77 5.72 -3.47
CA LYS A 373 -24.44 5.62 -4.79
C LYS A 373 -23.55 6.11 -5.92
N GLU A 374 -22.87 7.23 -5.74
CA GLU A 374 -21.93 7.81 -6.72
C GLU A 374 -20.46 7.43 -6.41
N GLY A 375 -20.27 6.46 -5.51
CA GLY A 375 -18.96 5.98 -5.11
C GLY A 375 -18.30 5.09 -6.15
N THR A 376 -16.98 5.02 -6.07
CA THR A 376 -16.15 4.06 -6.82
C THR A 376 -15.35 3.21 -5.86
N MET A 377 -15.40 1.89 -6.03
CA MET A 377 -14.58 0.94 -5.28
C MET A 377 -13.59 0.27 -6.22
N ALA A 378 -12.33 0.21 -5.82
CA ALA A 378 -11.29 -0.58 -6.49
C ALA A 378 -10.65 -1.55 -5.49
N ILE A 379 -10.78 -2.85 -5.76
CA ILE A 379 -10.30 -3.92 -4.87
C ILE A 379 -9.39 -4.87 -5.61
N ILE A 380 -8.29 -5.27 -4.95
CA ILE A 380 -7.35 -6.26 -5.48
C ILE A 380 -7.79 -7.64 -5.01
N LEU A 381 -7.90 -8.59 -5.93
CA LEU A 381 -8.31 -9.97 -5.65
C LEU A 381 -7.51 -10.96 -6.51
N PRO A 382 -7.37 -12.23 -6.06
CA PRO A 382 -6.75 -13.26 -6.89
C PRO A 382 -7.62 -13.58 -8.11
N HIS A 383 -7.01 -13.92 -9.25
CA HIS A 383 -7.72 -14.23 -10.50
C HIS A 383 -8.82 -15.30 -10.34
N GLY A 384 -8.68 -16.19 -9.35
CA GLY A 384 -9.65 -17.25 -9.08
C GLY A 384 -11.10 -16.77 -8.93
N VAL A 385 -11.32 -15.58 -8.37
CA VAL A 385 -12.67 -15.00 -8.16
C VAL A 385 -13.40 -14.79 -9.49
N LEU A 386 -12.68 -14.66 -10.59
CA LEU A 386 -13.24 -14.39 -11.92
C LEU A 386 -13.94 -15.63 -12.52
N PHE A 387 -13.57 -16.86 -12.09
CA PHE A 387 -14.05 -18.07 -12.75
C PHE A 387 -14.37 -19.26 -11.83
N ARG A 388 -14.04 -19.21 -10.53
CA ARG A 388 -14.38 -20.30 -9.62
C ARG A 388 -15.90 -20.49 -9.57
N SER A 389 -16.32 -21.74 -9.46
CA SER A 389 -17.72 -22.17 -9.36
C SER A 389 -18.29 -22.11 -7.93
N GLY A 390 -19.54 -22.50 -7.76
CA GLY A 390 -20.19 -22.63 -6.47
C GLY A 390 -20.62 -21.31 -5.84
N ALA A 391 -20.22 -21.03 -4.61
CA ALA A 391 -20.64 -19.82 -3.89
C ALA A 391 -20.11 -18.54 -4.58
N GLU A 392 -18.87 -18.56 -5.03
CA GLU A 392 -18.26 -17.41 -5.74
C GLU A 392 -18.97 -17.14 -7.08
N GLU A 393 -19.37 -18.18 -7.80
CA GLU A 393 -20.14 -18.04 -9.03
C GLU A 393 -21.52 -17.37 -8.79
N ARG A 394 -22.25 -17.82 -7.78
CA ARG A 394 -23.55 -17.21 -7.42
C ARG A 394 -23.43 -15.72 -7.10
N ILE A 395 -22.43 -15.35 -6.31
CA ILE A 395 -22.16 -13.95 -5.95
C ILE A 395 -21.80 -13.16 -7.19
N ARG A 396 -20.92 -13.68 -8.05
CA ARG A 396 -20.47 -13.05 -9.28
C ARG A 396 -21.63 -12.82 -10.25
N ILE A 397 -22.47 -13.83 -10.46
CA ILE A 397 -23.66 -13.71 -11.32
C ILE A 397 -24.56 -12.58 -10.81
N LYS A 398 -24.81 -12.53 -9.52
CA LYS A 398 -25.67 -11.48 -8.96
C LYS A 398 -25.05 -10.09 -9.08
N LEU A 399 -23.77 -9.94 -8.81
CA LEU A 399 -23.05 -8.67 -8.99
C LEU A 399 -23.14 -8.16 -10.45
N LEU A 400 -23.06 -9.06 -11.42
CA LEU A 400 -23.20 -8.75 -12.83
C LEU A 400 -24.64 -8.37 -13.19
N LYS A 401 -25.63 -9.14 -12.73
CA LYS A 401 -27.05 -8.83 -12.95
C LYS A 401 -27.49 -7.52 -12.30
N ASP A 402 -26.92 -7.16 -11.15
CA ASP A 402 -27.13 -5.88 -10.49
C ASP A 402 -26.34 -4.73 -11.18
N ASN A 403 -25.56 -5.05 -12.21
CA ASN A 403 -24.73 -4.12 -13.01
C ASN A 403 -23.71 -3.33 -12.17
N TYR A 404 -23.06 -3.98 -11.17
CA TYR A 404 -22.10 -3.31 -10.28
C TYR A 404 -20.64 -3.48 -10.70
N ILE A 405 -20.29 -4.53 -11.46
CA ILE A 405 -18.92 -4.72 -11.94
C ILE A 405 -18.70 -3.82 -13.16
N ASP A 406 -17.81 -2.84 -13.02
CA ASP A 406 -17.50 -1.86 -14.06
C ASP A 406 -16.32 -2.27 -14.94
N THR A 407 -15.23 -2.70 -14.30
CA THR A 407 -13.97 -3.03 -15.00
C THR A 407 -13.24 -4.16 -14.30
N VAL A 408 -12.61 -5.01 -15.10
CA VAL A 408 -11.71 -6.09 -14.64
C VAL A 408 -10.34 -5.82 -15.24
N ILE A 409 -9.32 -5.59 -14.40
CA ILE A 409 -7.94 -5.31 -14.81
C ILE A 409 -7.06 -6.47 -14.38
N GLY A 410 -6.53 -7.24 -15.33
CA GLY A 410 -5.54 -8.28 -15.06
C GLY A 410 -4.15 -7.69 -14.96
N LEU A 411 -3.46 -7.98 -13.86
CA LEU A 411 -2.12 -7.52 -13.61
C LEU A 411 -1.09 -8.63 -13.85
N PRO A 412 0.18 -8.30 -14.10
CA PRO A 412 1.25 -9.28 -14.19
C PRO A 412 1.37 -10.13 -12.93
N SER A 413 1.83 -11.36 -13.08
CA SER A 413 2.21 -12.20 -11.95
C SER A 413 3.43 -11.65 -11.21
N ASN A 414 3.66 -12.10 -9.97
CA ASN A 414 4.85 -11.78 -9.19
C ASN A 414 5.07 -10.27 -8.96
N LEU A 415 4.00 -9.48 -8.79
CA LEU A 415 4.06 -8.06 -8.41
C LEU A 415 4.09 -7.84 -6.89
N PHE A 416 3.66 -8.83 -6.10
CA PHE A 416 3.62 -8.76 -4.64
C PHE A 416 4.79 -9.46 -3.99
N TYR A 417 5.30 -8.93 -2.89
CA TYR A 417 6.47 -9.50 -2.19
C TYR A 417 6.23 -10.90 -1.64
N SER A 418 4.99 -11.20 -1.26
CA SER A 418 4.64 -12.46 -0.58
C SER A 418 4.10 -13.54 -1.49
N THR A 419 3.72 -13.22 -2.71
CA THR A 419 3.07 -14.18 -3.60
C THR A 419 3.38 -13.92 -5.07
N GLY A 420 3.63 -15.01 -5.80
CA GLY A 420 3.79 -14.96 -7.26
C GLY A 420 2.48 -15.12 -8.03
N ILE A 421 1.33 -15.27 -7.34
CA ILE A 421 0.05 -15.47 -8.04
C ILE A 421 -0.37 -14.23 -8.83
N PRO A 422 -0.98 -14.38 -10.00
CA PRO A 422 -1.57 -13.28 -10.72
C PRO A 422 -2.80 -12.76 -9.97
N VAL A 423 -2.94 -11.44 -9.93
CA VAL A 423 -4.08 -10.75 -9.30
C VAL A 423 -4.80 -9.87 -10.30
N CYS A 424 -6.03 -9.52 -9.99
CA CYS A 424 -6.81 -8.55 -10.75
C CYS A 424 -7.31 -7.41 -9.83
N ILE A 425 -7.57 -6.26 -10.44
CA ILE A 425 -8.33 -5.19 -9.81
C ILE A 425 -9.76 -5.29 -10.34
N LEU A 426 -10.73 -5.41 -9.43
CA LEU A 426 -12.13 -5.24 -9.74
C LEU A 426 -12.57 -3.83 -9.39
N VAL A 427 -13.15 -3.12 -10.35
CA VAL A 427 -13.75 -1.82 -10.15
C VAL A 427 -15.26 -1.97 -10.09
N LEU A 428 -15.86 -1.48 -9.00
CA LEU A 428 -17.30 -1.55 -8.77
C LEU A 428 -17.90 -0.15 -8.63
N LYS A 429 -19.09 0.02 -9.17
CA LYS A 429 -19.89 1.25 -9.10
C LYS A 429 -21.37 0.91 -8.97
N LYS A 430 -22.11 1.67 -8.17
CA LYS A 430 -23.58 1.54 -8.08
C LYS A 430 -24.31 2.46 -9.09
N CYS A 431 -23.64 3.47 -9.63
CA CYS A 431 -24.19 4.46 -10.56
C CYS A 431 -23.98 4.11 -12.04
N LYS A 432 -23.49 2.93 -12.35
CA LYS A 432 -23.16 2.49 -13.71
C LYS A 432 -24.38 2.55 -14.63
N LYS A 433 -24.25 3.18 -15.79
CA LYS A 433 -25.33 3.36 -16.78
C LYS A 433 -25.23 2.36 -17.95
N GLN A 434 -24.00 1.98 -18.32
CA GLN A 434 -23.76 1.06 -19.43
C GLN A 434 -23.93 -0.38 -18.97
N ASP A 435 -24.44 -1.21 -19.85
CA ASP A 435 -24.58 -2.65 -19.65
C ASP A 435 -23.40 -3.40 -20.29
N ASP A 436 -22.20 -3.08 -19.86
CA ASP A 436 -20.95 -3.69 -20.32
C ASP A 436 -19.95 -3.83 -19.19
N VAL A 437 -18.92 -4.63 -19.39
CA VAL A 437 -17.74 -4.70 -18.53
C VAL A 437 -16.50 -4.44 -19.35
N LEU A 438 -15.65 -3.51 -18.90
CA LEU A 438 -14.35 -3.29 -19.52
C LEU A 438 -13.33 -4.31 -19.00
N PHE A 439 -12.71 -5.06 -19.89
CA PHE A 439 -11.58 -5.94 -19.57
C PHE A 439 -10.28 -5.28 -20.03
N ILE A 440 -9.29 -5.21 -19.14
CA ILE A 440 -7.93 -4.76 -19.43
C ILE A 440 -6.98 -5.90 -19.06
N ASN A 441 -6.22 -6.39 -20.03
CA ASN A 441 -5.23 -7.43 -19.85
C ASN A 441 -3.82 -6.83 -19.86
N ALA A 442 -3.32 -6.47 -18.69
CA ALA A 442 -1.97 -5.94 -18.52
C ALA A 442 -0.96 -7.02 -18.09
N SER A 443 -1.29 -8.31 -18.20
CA SER A 443 -0.47 -9.42 -17.69
C SER A 443 0.95 -9.46 -18.26
N GLU A 444 1.18 -8.91 -19.46
CA GLU A 444 2.49 -8.86 -20.12
C GLU A 444 3.17 -7.49 -20.02
N ASN A 445 2.54 -6.53 -19.34
CA ASN A 445 3.03 -5.17 -19.19
C ASN A 445 3.87 -5.02 -17.92
N TYR A 446 5.13 -5.47 -17.95
CA TYR A 446 6.02 -5.40 -16.79
C TYR A 446 7.49 -5.44 -17.19
N LYS A 447 8.34 -5.09 -16.23
CA LYS A 447 9.79 -5.28 -16.23
C LYS A 447 10.14 -6.43 -15.28
N PRO A 448 10.81 -7.49 -15.75
CA PRO A 448 11.23 -8.58 -14.88
C PRO A 448 12.25 -8.11 -13.85
N GLY A 449 12.05 -8.48 -12.59
CA GLY A 449 12.98 -8.20 -11.50
C GLY A 449 13.52 -9.47 -10.85
N LYS A 450 14.61 -9.36 -10.09
CA LYS A 450 15.24 -10.53 -9.41
C LYS A 450 14.35 -11.13 -8.32
N ARG A 451 13.56 -10.31 -7.63
CA ARG A 451 12.68 -10.75 -6.53
C ARG A 451 11.22 -10.68 -6.91
N GLN A 452 10.83 -9.63 -7.64
CA GLN A 452 9.47 -9.40 -8.11
C GLN A 452 9.50 -8.64 -9.43
N ASN A 453 8.42 -8.75 -10.19
CA ASN A 453 8.18 -7.94 -11.35
C ASN A 453 7.74 -6.52 -10.95
N THR A 454 7.95 -5.53 -11.81
CA THR A 454 7.49 -4.16 -11.62
C THR A 454 6.81 -3.66 -12.89
N LEU A 455 5.83 -2.78 -12.75
CA LEU A 455 5.28 -2.07 -13.89
C LEU A 455 6.30 -1.04 -14.40
N ARG A 456 6.38 -0.82 -15.72
CA ARG A 456 7.25 0.21 -16.30
C ARG A 456 6.64 1.59 -16.08
N GLU A 457 7.48 2.58 -15.79
CA GLU A 457 7.04 3.93 -15.42
C GLU A 457 7.35 4.99 -16.49
N GLY A 458 7.78 4.58 -17.69
CA GLY A 458 8.07 5.49 -18.79
C GLY A 458 9.46 6.11 -18.74
N GLU A 459 10.35 5.61 -17.89
CA GLU A 459 11.73 6.09 -17.81
C GLU A 459 12.56 5.60 -19.01
N ASN A 460 13.53 6.43 -19.45
CA ASN A 460 14.51 6.08 -20.51
C ASN A 460 13.87 5.60 -21.84
N GLY A 461 12.65 6.06 -22.16
CA GLY A 461 11.93 5.68 -23.38
C GLY A 461 11.18 4.34 -23.29
N GLU A 462 11.13 3.71 -22.13
CA GLU A 462 10.26 2.56 -21.87
C GLU A 462 8.78 2.99 -21.86
N PRO A 463 7.81 2.09 -22.18
CA PRO A 463 6.39 2.37 -22.00
C PRO A 463 6.05 2.68 -20.54
N ASN A 464 5.03 3.48 -20.31
CA ASN A 464 4.43 3.67 -18.99
C ASN A 464 3.21 2.77 -18.86
N ASP A 465 3.37 1.62 -18.18
CA ASP A 465 2.31 0.63 -18.02
C ASP A 465 1.20 1.13 -17.09
N ILE A 466 1.56 1.89 -16.05
CA ILE A 466 0.60 2.48 -15.10
C ILE A 466 -0.29 3.48 -15.85
N GLN A 467 0.30 4.39 -16.60
CA GLN A 467 -0.41 5.40 -17.37
C GLN A 467 -1.31 4.73 -18.42
N LYS A 468 -0.84 3.69 -19.10
CA LYS A 468 -1.61 2.96 -20.09
C LYS A 468 -2.86 2.31 -19.51
N ILE A 469 -2.76 1.71 -18.32
CA ILE A 469 -3.93 1.14 -17.62
C ILE A 469 -4.95 2.23 -17.29
N ILE A 470 -4.49 3.36 -16.74
CA ILE A 470 -5.33 4.48 -16.32
C ILE A 470 -6.04 5.10 -17.53
N GLU A 471 -5.31 5.42 -18.60
CA GLU A 471 -5.86 5.99 -19.83
C GLU A 471 -6.88 5.06 -20.51
N THR A 472 -6.61 3.75 -20.50
CA THR A 472 -7.53 2.75 -21.01
C THR A 472 -8.82 2.69 -20.17
N TYR A 473 -8.69 2.73 -18.85
CA TYR A 473 -9.85 2.81 -17.95
C TYR A 473 -10.66 4.09 -18.19
N GLN A 474 -10.00 5.23 -18.35
CA GLN A 474 -10.65 6.53 -18.60
C GLN A 474 -11.38 6.58 -19.95
N SER A 475 -10.72 6.12 -21.01
CA SER A 475 -11.23 6.20 -22.38
C SER A 475 -12.29 5.14 -22.69
N ARG A 476 -12.31 4.02 -21.95
CA ARG A 476 -13.20 2.87 -22.14
C ARG A 476 -13.33 2.47 -23.61
N PRO A 477 -12.22 2.14 -24.30
CA PRO A 477 -12.24 1.83 -25.72
C PRO A 477 -13.11 0.59 -25.98
N GLU A 478 -13.69 0.51 -27.18
CA GLU A 478 -14.44 -0.67 -27.58
C GLU A 478 -13.52 -1.90 -27.67
N ASN A 479 -12.38 -1.72 -28.33
CA ASN A 479 -11.36 -2.75 -28.45
C ASN A 479 -9.97 -2.13 -28.63
N ILE A 480 -8.99 -2.60 -27.87
CA ILE A 480 -7.56 -2.47 -28.14
C ILE A 480 -7.03 -3.88 -28.29
N GLU A 481 -6.55 -4.22 -29.47
CA GLU A 481 -6.05 -5.54 -29.79
C GLU A 481 -5.05 -6.04 -28.74
N ARG A 482 -5.27 -7.26 -28.25
CA ARG A 482 -4.42 -7.96 -27.25
C ARG A 482 -4.28 -7.24 -25.91
N TYR A 483 -5.09 -6.19 -25.65
CA TYR A 483 -4.92 -5.39 -24.44
C TYR A 483 -6.23 -5.06 -23.70
N ALA A 484 -7.25 -4.57 -24.37
CA ALA A 484 -8.49 -4.20 -23.70
C ALA A 484 -9.72 -4.35 -24.60
N ARG A 485 -10.87 -4.69 -24.00
CA ARG A 485 -12.14 -4.80 -24.71
C ARG A 485 -13.31 -4.51 -23.77
N ARG A 486 -14.31 -3.76 -24.29
CA ARG A 486 -15.64 -3.70 -23.67
C ARG A 486 -16.46 -4.90 -24.10
N VAL A 487 -17.07 -5.58 -23.16
CA VAL A 487 -17.84 -6.80 -23.39
C VAL A 487 -19.25 -6.59 -22.87
N SER A 488 -20.24 -6.84 -23.71
CA SER A 488 -21.65 -6.72 -23.35
C SER A 488 -22.05 -7.78 -22.31
N MET A 489 -23.08 -7.49 -21.51
CA MET A 489 -23.63 -8.46 -20.56
C MET A 489 -24.15 -9.71 -21.26
N GLU A 490 -24.71 -9.58 -22.48
CA GLU A 490 -25.17 -10.71 -23.27
C GLU A 490 -24.05 -11.69 -23.62
N GLU A 491 -22.86 -11.18 -23.98
CA GLU A 491 -21.69 -12.03 -24.25
C GLU A 491 -21.17 -12.69 -22.97
N ILE A 492 -21.17 -11.96 -21.84
CA ILE A 492 -20.75 -12.49 -20.54
C ILE A 492 -21.71 -13.60 -20.10
N GLU A 493 -23.00 -13.44 -20.29
CA GLU A 493 -24.02 -14.45 -20.02
C GLU A 493 -23.82 -15.72 -20.87
N LYS A 494 -23.60 -15.55 -22.18
CA LYS A 494 -23.26 -16.67 -23.09
C LYS A 494 -22.01 -17.43 -22.66
N ASN A 495 -21.06 -16.76 -22.01
CA ASN A 495 -19.87 -17.34 -21.41
C ASN A 495 -20.09 -17.89 -19.98
N GLY A 496 -21.33 -18.05 -19.51
CA GLY A 496 -21.68 -18.55 -18.20
C GLY A 496 -21.23 -17.65 -17.06
N TYR A 497 -21.26 -16.32 -17.27
CA TYR A 497 -20.83 -15.31 -16.30
C TYR A 497 -19.39 -15.51 -15.80
N ASN A 498 -18.56 -16.14 -16.62
CA ASN A 498 -17.15 -16.32 -16.37
C ASN A 498 -16.41 -15.05 -16.80
N LEU A 499 -15.65 -14.44 -15.87
CA LEU A 499 -14.91 -13.21 -16.10
C LEU A 499 -13.41 -13.44 -16.35
N ASN A 500 -12.99 -14.67 -16.67
CA ASN A 500 -11.59 -14.92 -17.00
C ASN A 500 -11.17 -14.04 -18.19
N ILE A 501 -10.21 -13.17 -17.96
CA ILE A 501 -9.80 -12.10 -18.88
C ILE A 501 -9.38 -12.67 -20.24
N SER A 502 -8.65 -13.77 -20.26
CA SER A 502 -8.19 -14.41 -21.52
C SER A 502 -9.31 -14.90 -22.44
N ARG A 503 -10.54 -15.03 -21.94
CA ARG A 503 -11.71 -15.35 -22.78
C ARG A 503 -12.14 -14.18 -23.67
N TYR A 504 -11.85 -12.96 -23.21
CA TYR A 504 -12.29 -11.72 -23.87
C TYR A 504 -11.15 -10.94 -24.51
N VAL A 505 -9.95 -11.04 -23.91
CA VAL A 505 -8.72 -10.36 -24.35
C VAL A 505 -7.57 -11.36 -24.34
N SER A 506 -7.31 -11.98 -25.48
CA SER A 506 -6.15 -12.88 -25.66
C SER A 506 -4.88 -12.04 -25.88
N THR A 507 -3.78 -12.44 -25.25
CA THR A 507 -2.43 -11.87 -25.49
C THR A 507 -1.66 -12.66 -26.54
N SER A 508 -2.13 -13.86 -26.92
CA SER A 508 -1.49 -14.66 -27.96
C SER A 508 -1.51 -13.98 -29.31
N GLU A 509 -0.43 -14.11 -30.06
CA GLU A 509 -0.43 -13.74 -31.47
C GLU A 509 -1.31 -14.72 -32.22
N ASP A 510 -2.11 -14.22 -33.17
CA ASP A 510 -2.79 -15.11 -34.09
C ASP A 510 -1.74 -15.95 -34.82
N GLU A 511 -1.88 -17.26 -34.74
CA GLU A 511 -1.03 -18.14 -35.54
C GLU A 511 -1.17 -17.69 -36.99
N VAL A 512 -0.02 -17.39 -37.63
CA VAL A 512 0.01 -17.09 -39.05
C VAL A 512 -0.64 -18.27 -39.75
N GLN A 513 -1.80 -18.05 -40.34
CA GLN A 513 -2.47 -19.08 -41.11
C GLN A 513 -1.51 -19.56 -42.20
N ILE A 514 -0.96 -20.74 -41.99
CA ILE A 514 -0.07 -21.36 -42.97
C ILE A 514 -0.93 -21.72 -44.18
N ASP A 515 -0.73 -21.01 -45.28
CA ASP A 515 -1.33 -21.40 -46.57
C ASP A 515 -0.72 -22.74 -47.02
N LEU A 516 -1.39 -23.82 -46.61
CA LEU A 516 -0.98 -25.19 -46.92
C LEU A 516 -0.82 -25.41 -48.45
N THR A 517 -1.63 -24.70 -49.27
CA THR A 517 -1.55 -24.76 -50.71
C THR A 517 -0.25 -24.17 -51.25
N SER A 518 0.16 -23.02 -50.70
CA SER A 518 1.44 -22.39 -51.08
C SER A 518 2.65 -23.21 -50.60
N VAL A 519 2.58 -23.73 -49.35
CA VAL A 519 3.65 -24.60 -48.81
C VAL A 519 3.76 -25.88 -49.62
N HIS A 520 2.63 -26.49 -50.00
CA HIS A 520 2.61 -27.69 -50.84
C HIS A 520 3.20 -27.44 -52.24
N LYS A 521 2.85 -26.32 -52.89
CA LYS A 521 3.47 -25.94 -54.18
C LYS A 521 4.99 -25.77 -54.07
N LYS A 522 5.47 -25.10 -53.01
CA LYS A 522 6.92 -24.94 -52.76
C LYS A 522 7.60 -26.27 -52.52
N LEU A 523 6.98 -27.17 -51.78
CA LEU A 523 7.52 -28.51 -51.51
C LEU A 523 7.61 -29.32 -52.81
N THR A 524 6.58 -29.28 -53.64
CA THR A 524 6.57 -29.95 -54.94
C THR A 524 7.68 -29.42 -55.86
N ALA A 525 7.83 -28.10 -55.95
CA ALA A 525 8.90 -27.49 -56.76
C ALA A 525 10.31 -27.84 -56.28
N ILE A 526 10.50 -27.89 -54.96
CA ILE A 526 11.78 -28.31 -54.37
C ILE A 526 12.06 -29.78 -54.69
N ASN A 527 11.09 -30.69 -54.56
CA ASN A 527 11.25 -32.10 -54.89
C ASN A 527 11.57 -32.32 -56.37
N GLU A 528 10.92 -31.58 -57.30
CA GLU A 528 11.28 -31.61 -58.71
C GLU A 528 12.69 -31.10 -58.97
N SER A 529 13.13 -30.03 -58.29
CA SER A 529 14.50 -29.52 -58.39
C SER A 529 15.52 -30.53 -57.85
N ILE A 530 15.24 -31.19 -56.72
CA ILE A 530 16.09 -32.26 -56.17
C ILE A 530 16.20 -33.37 -57.19
N ARG A 531 15.08 -33.87 -57.77
CA ARG A 531 15.09 -34.93 -58.76
C ARG A 531 15.93 -34.55 -59.97
N THR A 532 15.71 -33.38 -60.57
CA THR A 532 16.46 -32.89 -61.70
C THR A 532 17.96 -32.78 -61.45
N ASN A 533 18.34 -32.29 -60.25
CA ASN A 533 19.74 -32.18 -59.89
C ASN A 533 20.39 -33.56 -59.58
N THR A 534 19.64 -34.49 -58.98
CA THR A 534 20.07 -35.85 -58.76
C THR A 534 20.29 -36.58 -60.09
N ASP A 535 19.34 -36.41 -61.07
CA ASP A 535 19.49 -36.99 -62.40
C ASP A 535 20.74 -36.47 -63.11
N LYS A 536 20.96 -35.14 -63.11
CA LYS A 536 22.19 -34.55 -63.65
C LYS A 536 23.46 -35.05 -62.95
N HIS A 537 23.42 -35.16 -61.62
CA HIS A 537 24.56 -35.67 -60.86
C HIS A 537 24.88 -37.14 -61.24
N ASN A 538 23.87 -37.95 -61.41
CA ASN A 538 24.01 -39.34 -61.82
C ASN A 538 24.56 -39.47 -63.23
N GLU A 539 24.22 -38.56 -64.19
CA GLU A 539 24.84 -38.50 -65.51
C GLU A 539 26.37 -38.26 -65.36
N PHE A 540 26.81 -37.32 -64.54
CA PHE A 540 28.23 -37.08 -64.33
C PHE A 540 28.93 -38.26 -63.65
N LEU A 541 28.26 -38.92 -62.67
CA LEU A 541 28.85 -40.14 -62.03
C LEU A 541 29.03 -41.24 -63.00
N LYS A 542 28.09 -41.45 -63.95
CA LYS A 542 28.17 -42.42 -65.00
C LYS A 542 29.33 -42.15 -65.96
N ASP A 543 29.54 -40.87 -66.34
CA ASP A 543 30.65 -40.45 -67.19
C ASP A 543 32.01 -40.67 -66.49
N LEU A 544 32.04 -40.63 -65.15
CA LEU A 544 33.21 -40.92 -64.35
C LEU A 544 33.39 -42.44 -64.01
N GLY A 545 32.48 -43.32 -64.46
CA GLY A 545 32.51 -44.74 -64.14
C GLY A 545 32.16 -45.08 -62.69
N LEU A 546 31.38 -44.18 -62.02
CA LEU A 546 30.91 -44.32 -60.64
C LEU A 546 29.42 -44.71 -60.61
N ASP A 547 29.00 -45.37 -59.55
CA ASP A 547 27.62 -45.77 -59.37
C ASP A 547 26.73 -44.56 -59.07
N PRO A 548 25.48 -44.49 -59.59
CA PRO A 548 24.52 -43.39 -59.29
C PRO A 548 24.08 -43.48 -57.85
N ILE A 549 23.70 -42.29 -57.28
CA ILE A 549 23.12 -42.12 -55.93
C ILE A 549 21.58 -42.13 -55.99
#